data_6f8496a2af367cbbb1f0249326f4088e
#
_entry.id   6f8496a2af367cbbb1f0249326f4088e
#
_cell.length_a   1.000
_cell.length_b   1.000
_cell.length_c   1.000
_cell.angle_alpha   90.00
_cell.angle_beta   90.00
_cell.angle_gamma   90.00
#
_symmetry.space_group_name_H-M   'P 1'
#
loop_
_entity.id
_entity.type
_entity.pdbx_description
1 polymer ?
#
loop_
_entity_poly.entity_id
_entity_poly.type
_entity_poly.pdbx_seq_one_letter_code
_entity_poly.pdbx_strand_id
1 'polypeptide(L)'
;MNLRSYTLGLLPVAVALVMGLGNGKAQAQSAANAQAQTSYEFTATYDTLATIDPSYRSDLGIGRTTVTGTSTDAPYGLTDFISNTYNQFDPTTNVSTFNANPAAFGLQGEPILSDRYYGGSNELFGTASDRAAFDFQQGTVSGGGTITITGGTGIFENASGAITFTQNDRLTSTNLTEPFAGRATLNFSVQTAQAVPELSTNATLAGIGVIGTGLLLRRLRRSASI
;
A
#
# COMPACT_ATOMS: atom_id res chain seq x y z
N MET A 1 20.38 3.66 29.83
CA MET A 1 20.61 3.43 28.39
C MET A 1 20.38 1.93 28.15
N ASN A 2 19.13 1.54 27.87
CA ASN A 2 18.71 0.13 27.71
C ASN A 2 18.31 -0.09 26.25
N LEU A 3 19.21 -0.77 25.54
CA LEU A 3 18.93 -1.30 24.20
C LEU A 3 17.93 -2.45 24.31
N ARG A 4 16.73 -2.29 23.80
CA ARG A 4 15.79 -3.39 23.57
C ARG A 4 16.05 -3.96 22.17
N SER A 5 16.61 -5.15 22.15
CA SER A 5 16.76 -5.97 20.95
C SER A 5 15.39 -6.48 20.52
N TYR A 6 14.93 -6.11 19.31
CA TYR A 6 13.77 -6.73 18.67
C TYR A 6 14.25 -7.94 17.88
N THR A 7 13.89 -9.13 18.35
CA THR A 7 14.08 -10.39 17.62
C THR A 7 12.96 -10.53 16.58
N LEU A 8 13.30 -10.41 15.28
CA LEU A 8 12.43 -10.83 14.19
C LEU A 8 12.27 -12.35 14.23
N GLY A 9 11.09 -12.83 14.61
CA GLY A 9 10.71 -14.24 14.50
C GLY A 9 10.28 -14.57 13.07
N LEU A 10 11.17 -15.16 12.28
CA LEU A 10 10.83 -15.84 11.04
C LEU A 10 10.22 -17.20 11.37
N LEU A 11 8.91 -17.38 11.17
CA LEU A 11 8.25 -18.69 11.22
C LEU A 11 8.35 -19.34 9.84
N PRO A 12 9.03 -20.49 9.69
CA PRO A 12 8.98 -21.26 8.45
C PRO A 12 7.67 -22.04 8.38
N VAL A 13 6.86 -21.77 7.36
CA VAL A 13 5.72 -22.61 6.99
C VAL A 13 6.26 -23.84 6.27
N ALA A 14 6.28 -24.98 6.95
CA ALA A 14 6.62 -26.27 6.37
C ALA A 14 5.43 -26.79 5.55
N VAL A 15 5.57 -26.88 4.24
CA VAL A 15 4.63 -27.56 3.36
C VAL A 15 4.94 -29.07 3.40
N ALA A 16 4.08 -29.86 4.02
CA ALA A 16 4.17 -31.31 4.02
C ALA A 16 3.70 -31.87 2.66
N LEU A 17 4.63 -32.46 1.90
CA LEU A 17 4.32 -33.19 0.65
C LEU A 17 3.91 -34.62 1.01
N VAL A 18 2.62 -34.96 0.94
CA VAL A 18 2.12 -36.32 1.08
C VAL A 18 2.15 -36.98 -0.30
N MET A 19 3.09 -37.92 -0.50
CA MET A 19 3.10 -38.78 -1.66
C MET A 19 2.17 -39.99 -1.43
N GLY A 20 0.95 -39.92 -1.98
CA GLY A 20 0.05 -41.06 -2.09
C GLY A 20 0.30 -41.84 -3.41
N LEU A 21 0.79 -43.06 -3.35
CA LEU A 21 0.83 -43.97 -4.49
C LEU A 21 -0.56 -44.58 -4.68
N GLY A 22 -1.33 -43.99 -5.62
CA GLY A 22 -2.61 -44.55 -6.06
C GLY A 22 -2.72 -44.44 -7.57
N ASN A 23 -3.06 -45.56 -8.25
CA ASN A 23 -3.37 -45.61 -9.69
C ASN A 23 -4.61 -44.79 -10.01
N GLY A 24 -4.45 -43.50 -10.23
CA GLY A 24 -5.48 -42.56 -10.67
C GLY A 24 -4.88 -41.63 -11.70
N LYS A 25 -5.62 -41.37 -12.77
CA LYS A 25 -5.28 -40.37 -13.80
C LYS A 25 -4.76 -39.10 -13.12
N ALA A 26 -3.51 -38.74 -13.40
CA ALA A 26 -2.94 -37.49 -12.93
C ALA A 26 -3.77 -36.34 -13.52
N GLN A 27 -4.77 -35.88 -12.80
CA GLN A 27 -5.27 -34.52 -12.99
C GLN A 27 -4.14 -33.61 -12.51
N ALA A 28 -3.55 -32.89 -13.44
CA ALA A 28 -2.71 -31.75 -13.12
C ALA A 28 -3.62 -30.75 -12.39
N GLN A 29 -3.69 -30.88 -11.08
CA GLN A 29 -4.25 -29.86 -10.22
C GLN A 29 -3.29 -28.68 -10.36
N SER A 30 -3.72 -27.67 -11.11
CA SER A 30 -3.04 -26.37 -11.12
C SER A 30 -3.00 -25.94 -9.65
N ALA A 31 -1.85 -26.11 -9.01
CA ALA A 31 -1.56 -25.42 -7.77
C ALA A 31 -1.72 -23.94 -8.11
N ALA A 32 -2.86 -23.36 -7.71
CA ALA A 32 -3.01 -21.92 -7.76
C ALA A 32 -1.77 -21.37 -7.07
N ASN A 33 -0.94 -20.64 -7.81
CA ASN A 33 0.26 -20.01 -7.31
C ASN A 33 -0.20 -19.02 -6.22
N ALA A 34 -0.25 -19.47 -4.97
CA ALA A 34 -0.34 -18.59 -3.82
C ALA A 34 0.96 -17.78 -3.84
N GLN A 35 0.94 -16.62 -4.45
CA GLN A 35 2.06 -15.68 -4.38
C GLN A 35 2.31 -15.40 -2.91
N ALA A 36 3.51 -15.70 -2.44
CA ALA A 36 3.91 -15.31 -1.09
C ALA A 36 3.77 -13.78 -0.99
N GLN A 37 3.05 -13.31 0.01
CA GLN A 37 2.89 -11.88 0.30
C GLN A 37 3.77 -11.52 1.49
N THR A 38 4.40 -10.35 1.42
CA THR A 38 5.07 -9.75 2.58
C THR A 38 4.14 -8.66 3.13
N SER A 39 3.88 -8.70 4.45
CA SER A 39 3.06 -7.71 5.14
C SER A 39 3.95 -6.77 5.95
N TYR A 40 3.63 -5.49 5.92
CA TYR A 40 4.28 -4.42 6.67
C TYR A 40 3.22 -3.69 7.50
N GLU A 41 3.33 -3.82 8.83
CA GLU A 41 2.45 -3.16 9.79
C GLU A 41 3.30 -2.22 10.65
N PHE A 42 3.01 -0.92 10.60
CA PHE A 42 3.74 0.07 11.39
C PHE A 42 2.94 1.35 11.57
N THR A 43 3.34 2.14 12.55
CA THR A 43 2.79 3.47 12.83
C THR A 43 3.89 4.51 12.68
N ALA A 44 3.56 5.67 12.11
CA ALA A 44 4.43 6.82 12.03
C ALA A 44 3.67 8.11 12.38
N THR A 45 4.37 9.07 12.97
CA THR A 45 3.82 10.39 13.30
C THR A 45 4.53 11.44 12.47
N TYR A 46 3.75 12.34 11.86
CA TYR A 46 4.24 13.42 11.01
C TYR A 46 3.81 14.77 11.55
N ASP A 47 4.71 15.72 11.55
CA ASP A 47 4.36 17.13 11.65
C ASP A 47 3.83 17.58 10.29
N THR A 48 2.65 18.21 10.28
CA THR A 48 1.89 18.49 9.05
C THR A 48 1.73 19.98 8.78
N LEU A 49 1.59 20.33 7.49
CA LEU A 49 1.17 21.63 7.03
C LEU A 49 0.06 21.43 5.98
N ALA A 50 -1.13 21.92 6.29
CA ALA A 50 -2.29 21.86 5.41
C ALA A 50 -2.54 23.21 4.73
N THR A 51 -2.90 23.18 3.46
CA THR A 51 -3.29 24.34 2.66
C THR A 51 -4.57 24.02 1.90
N ILE A 52 -5.58 24.89 1.99
CA ILE A 52 -6.85 24.76 1.28
C ILE A 52 -6.95 25.86 0.23
N ASP A 53 -7.25 25.49 -1.01
CA ASP A 53 -7.65 26.42 -2.07
C ASP A 53 -9.17 26.31 -2.30
N PRO A 54 -9.99 27.20 -1.68
CA PRO A 54 -11.43 27.17 -1.85
C PRO A 54 -11.88 27.76 -3.18
N SER A 55 -10.98 28.34 -3.96
CA SER A 55 -11.28 29.00 -5.23
C SER A 55 -11.35 28.07 -6.42
N TYR A 56 -10.91 26.80 -6.27
CA TYR A 56 -10.76 25.84 -7.36
C TYR A 56 -12.04 25.68 -8.20
N ARG A 57 -13.16 25.40 -7.57
CA ARG A 57 -14.51 25.36 -8.16
C ARG A 57 -15.49 26.03 -7.22
N SER A 58 -15.29 27.33 -7.02
CA SER A 58 -16.10 28.15 -6.09
C SER A 58 -17.56 28.17 -6.47
N ASP A 59 -17.89 28.03 -7.77
CA ASP A 59 -19.25 27.88 -8.31
C ASP A 59 -19.99 26.63 -7.74
N LEU A 60 -19.27 25.61 -7.31
CA LEU A 60 -19.80 24.39 -6.72
C LEU A 60 -19.48 24.24 -5.22
N GLY A 61 -18.78 25.19 -4.62
CA GLY A 61 -18.28 25.11 -3.25
C GLY A 61 -17.24 24.02 -3.04
N ILE A 62 -16.48 23.69 -4.11
CA ILE A 62 -15.46 22.65 -4.08
C ILE A 62 -14.07 23.28 -4.15
N GLY A 63 -13.23 22.97 -3.18
CA GLY A 63 -11.83 23.36 -3.11
C GLY A 63 -10.88 22.23 -3.44
N ARG A 64 -9.58 22.55 -3.39
CA ARG A 64 -8.47 21.61 -3.35
C ARG A 64 -7.70 21.74 -2.04
N THR A 65 -7.23 20.64 -1.52
CA THR A 65 -6.41 20.61 -0.32
C THR A 65 -5.11 19.90 -0.61
N THR A 66 -4.01 20.46 -0.14
CA THR A 66 -2.70 19.83 -0.11
C THR A 66 -2.25 19.76 1.34
N VAL A 67 -1.87 18.58 1.79
CA VAL A 67 -1.22 18.36 3.09
C VAL A 67 0.18 17.82 2.85
N THR A 68 1.18 18.46 3.43
CA THR A 68 2.54 17.92 3.49
C THR A 68 2.84 17.49 4.92
N GLY A 69 3.67 16.47 5.07
CA GLY A 69 4.09 15.98 6.39
C GLY A 69 5.54 15.58 6.39
N THR A 70 6.20 15.77 7.54
CA THR A 70 7.58 15.35 7.78
C THR A 70 7.68 14.57 9.07
N SER A 71 8.50 13.52 9.09
CA SER A 71 8.77 12.66 10.24
C SER A 71 10.27 12.38 10.35
N THR A 72 10.79 12.34 11.57
CA THR A 72 12.21 12.03 11.80
C THR A 72 12.47 10.55 12.02
N ASP A 73 11.43 9.75 12.25
CA ASP A 73 11.51 8.35 12.68
C ASP A 73 10.59 7.40 11.93
N ALA A 74 9.98 7.87 10.82
CA ALA A 74 9.13 7.02 10.01
C ALA A 74 9.93 5.83 9.43
N PRO A 75 9.43 4.57 9.62
CA PRO A 75 10.11 3.39 9.14
C PRO A 75 10.29 3.38 7.62
N TYR A 76 11.26 2.59 7.15
CA TYR A 76 11.52 2.32 5.74
C TYR A 76 11.89 3.56 4.90
N GLY A 77 12.23 4.68 5.54
CA GLY A 77 12.57 5.93 4.87
C GLY A 77 11.38 6.70 4.32
N LEU A 78 10.16 6.43 4.79
CA LEU A 78 8.96 7.18 4.41
C LEU A 78 8.83 8.46 5.26
N THR A 79 9.89 9.27 5.30
CA THR A 79 10.01 10.44 6.20
C THR A 79 9.15 11.62 5.79
N ASP A 80 8.70 11.65 4.56
CA ASP A 80 7.93 12.75 3.99
C ASP A 80 6.66 12.23 3.32
N PHE A 81 5.62 13.07 3.31
CA PHE A 81 4.48 12.81 2.45
C PHE A 81 3.89 14.09 1.86
N ILE A 82 3.20 13.92 0.75
CA ILE A 82 2.27 14.88 0.17
C ILE A 82 0.96 14.18 -0.14
N SER A 83 -0.15 14.76 0.32
CA SER A 83 -1.52 14.30 0.07
C SER A 83 -2.29 15.40 -0.65
N ASN A 84 -2.99 15.04 -1.73
CA ASN A 84 -3.81 15.97 -2.49
C ASN A 84 -5.22 15.43 -2.60
N THR A 85 -6.21 16.27 -2.26
CA THR A 85 -7.62 15.92 -2.32
C THR A 85 -8.47 17.07 -2.86
N TYR A 86 -9.64 16.76 -3.37
CA TYR A 86 -10.75 17.69 -3.46
C TYR A 86 -11.42 17.79 -2.10
N ASN A 87 -12.00 18.93 -1.78
CA ASN A 87 -12.73 19.08 -0.54
C ASN A 87 -14.02 19.87 -0.74
N GLN A 88 -15.00 19.61 0.12
CA GLN A 88 -16.22 20.36 0.23
C GLN A 88 -16.53 20.63 1.71
N PHE A 89 -16.65 21.91 2.05
CA PHE A 89 -16.95 22.36 3.40
C PHE A 89 -18.46 22.57 3.59
N ASP A 90 -19.01 21.99 4.65
CA ASP A 90 -20.38 22.24 5.11
C ASP A 90 -20.37 23.28 6.25
N PRO A 91 -20.80 24.51 6.02
CA PRO A 91 -20.80 25.55 7.05
C PRO A 91 -21.86 25.32 8.15
N THR A 92 -22.83 24.43 7.92
CA THR A 92 -23.86 24.10 8.93
C THR A 92 -23.31 23.23 10.04
N THR A 93 -22.43 22.28 9.67
CA THR A 93 -21.82 21.34 10.59
C THR A 93 -20.38 21.66 10.92
N ASN A 94 -19.77 22.62 10.22
CA ASN A 94 -18.34 22.93 10.25
C ASN A 94 -17.46 21.70 9.92
N VAL A 95 -17.93 20.84 9.04
CA VAL A 95 -17.20 19.63 8.61
C VAL A 95 -16.81 19.78 7.15
N SER A 96 -15.56 19.47 6.83
CA SER A 96 -15.10 19.28 5.46
C SER A 96 -15.00 17.80 5.15
N THR A 97 -15.46 17.42 3.97
CA THR A 97 -15.23 16.10 3.38
C THR A 97 -14.12 16.22 2.35
N PHE A 98 -13.16 15.30 2.37
CA PHE A 98 -12.02 15.25 1.46
C PHE A 98 -12.04 13.92 0.70
N ASN A 99 -11.72 13.96 -0.59
CA ASN A 99 -11.62 12.76 -1.41
C ASN A 99 -10.69 12.99 -2.60
N ALA A 100 -9.81 12.04 -2.86
CA ALA A 100 -8.94 12.07 -4.04
C ALA A 100 -9.73 11.87 -5.35
N ASN A 101 -10.89 11.18 -5.29
CA ASN A 101 -11.73 10.92 -6.45
C ASN A 101 -12.73 12.09 -6.65
N PRO A 102 -12.63 12.83 -7.77
CA PRO A 102 -13.51 13.96 -8.05
C PRO A 102 -14.98 13.55 -8.21
N ALA A 103 -15.27 12.30 -8.58
CA ALA A 103 -16.62 11.80 -8.71
C ALA A 103 -17.40 11.80 -7.38
N ALA A 104 -16.70 11.76 -6.23
CA ALA A 104 -17.32 11.91 -4.90
C ALA A 104 -18.05 13.24 -4.72
N PHE A 105 -17.68 14.26 -5.51
CA PHE A 105 -18.27 15.60 -5.52
C PHE A 105 -19.05 15.91 -6.81
N GLY A 106 -19.31 14.89 -7.65
CA GLY A 106 -20.02 15.07 -8.92
C GLY A 106 -19.19 15.74 -10.03
N LEU A 107 -17.89 15.93 -9.84
CA LEU A 107 -16.99 16.50 -10.84
C LEU A 107 -16.71 15.47 -11.94
N GLN A 108 -16.85 15.88 -13.20
CA GLN A 108 -16.59 15.06 -14.38
C GLN A 108 -15.36 15.59 -15.12
N GLY A 109 -14.52 14.66 -15.62
CA GLY A 109 -13.34 15.01 -16.41
C GLY A 109 -12.13 15.48 -15.60
N GLU A 110 -12.25 15.58 -14.29
CA GLU A 110 -11.14 15.93 -13.40
C GLU A 110 -10.30 14.69 -13.04
N PRO A 111 -8.97 14.84 -12.84
CA PRO A 111 -8.11 13.73 -12.51
C PRO A 111 -8.36 13.21 -11.08
N ILE A 112 -8.15 11.91 -10.87
CA ILE A 112 -7.99 11.37 -9.51
C ILE A 112 -6.68 11.93 -8.96
N LEU A 113 -6.74 12.56 -7.79
CA LEU A 113 -5.56 13.05 -7.07
C LEU A 113 -4.90 11.90 -6.30
N SER A 114 -3.67 12.10 -5.87
CA SER A 114 -2.89 11.03 -5.22
C SER A 114 -2.10 11.53 -4.04
N ASP A 115 -1.82 10.60 -3.15
CA ASP A 115 -0.88 10.73 -2.05
C ASP A 115 0.43 10.05 -2.42
N ARG A 116 1.52 10.57 -1.89
CA ARG A 116 2.85 10.00 -2.04
C ARG A 116 3.57 10.08 -0.69
N TYR A 117 4.09 8.95 -0.24
CA TYR A 117 4.96 8.81 0.94
C TYR A 117 6.36 8.47 0.45
N TYR A 118 7.38 9.22 0.88
CA TYR A 118 8.73 9.13 0.32
C TYR A 118 9.78 9.62 1.32
N GLY A 119 11.05 9.69 0.90
CA GLY A 119 12.18 10.23 1.67
C GLY A 119 13.45 9.40 1.56
N GLY A 120 13.34 8.13 1.24
CA GLY A 120 14.45 7.21 0.98
C GLY A 120 14.36 6.57 -0.40
N SER A 121 14.80 5.30 -0.49
CA SER A 121 14.70 4.49 -1.71
C SER A 121 13.32 3.86 -1.93
N ASN A 122 12.42 3.98 -0.94
CA ASN A 122 11.09 3.38 -0.97
C ASN A 122 10.04 4.47 -1.07
N GLU A 123 8.96 4.18 -1.79
CA GLU A 123 7.81 5.06 -1.87
C GLU A 123 6.52 4.25 -1.80
N LEU A 124 5.45 4.88 -1.28
CA LEU A 124 4.07 4.41 -1.36
C LEU A 124 3.22 5.45 -2.07
N PHE A 125 2.24 4.98 -2.84
CA PHE A 125 1.23 5.80 -3.50
C PHE A 125 -0.15 5.40 -3.00
N GLY A 126 -1.07 6.37 -2.90
CA GLY A 126 -2.42 6.11 -2.45
C GLY A 126 -3.42 7.16 -2.87
N THR A 127 -4.66 6.94 -2.45
CA THR A 127 -5.78 7.87 -2.64
C THR A 127 -6.53 8.03 -1.32
N ALA A 128 -6.65 9.27 -0.84
CA ALA A 128 -7.28 9.58 0.43
C ALA A 128 -8.81 9.73 0.32
N SER A 129 -9.49 9.36 1.41
CA SER A 129 -10.90 9.66 1.69
C SER A 129 -11.07 9.89 3.18
N ASP A 130 -11.42 11.11 3.57
CA ASP A 130 -11.42 11.53 4.97
C ASP A 130 -12.40 12.68 5.26
N ARG A 131 -12.49 13.05 6.54
CA ARG A 131 -13.27 14.17 7.04
C ARG A 131 -12.55 14.88 8.16
N ALA A 132 -12.77 16.21 8.27
CA ALA A 132 -12.30 16.97 9.40
C ALA A 132 -13.35 17.96 9.90
N ALA A 133 -13.47 18.10 11.20
CA ALA A 133 -14.29 19.08 11.89
C ALA A 133 -13.44 20.30 12.27
N PHE A 134 -13.98 21.49 12.02
CA PHE A 134 -13.34 22.77 12.30
C PHE A 134 -14.03 23.41 13.52
N ASP A 135 -13.27 23.62 14.58
CA ASP A 135 -13.69 24.42 15.73
C ASP A 135 -13.06 25.81 15.65
N PHE A 136 -13.78 26.72 15.04
CA PHE A 136 -13.33 28.11 14.87
C PHE A 136 -13.25 28.90 16.20
N GLN A 137 -13.94 28.43 17.24
CA GLN A 137 -13.89 29.09 18.56
C GLN A 137 -12.59 28.70 19.30
N GLN A 138 -12.18 27.44 19.20
CA GLN A 138 -10.94 26.97 19.80
C GLN A 138 -9.73 27.06 18.87
N GLY A 139 -9.95 27.35 17.60
CA GLY A 139 -8.90 27.41 16.59
C GLY A 139 -8.28 26.05 16.32
N THR A 140 -9.09 24.99 16.25
CA THR A 140 -8.61 23.62 16.03
C THR A 140 -9.32 22.93 14.88
N VAL A 141 -8.61 22.02 14.21
CA VAL A 141 -9.16 21.10 13.23
C VAL A 141 -8.82 19.69 13.68
N SER A 142 -9.81 18.81 13.71
CA SER A 142 -9.63 17.40 14.04
C SER A 142 -10.24 16.54 12.95
N GLY A 143 -9.44 15.65 12.38
CA GLY A 143 -9.86 14.82 11.26
C GLY A 143 -9.23 13.44 11.27
N GLY A 144 -9.65 12.65 10.29
CA GLY A 144 -9.11 11.33 10.04
C GLY A 144 -9.85 10.61 8.93
N GLY A 145 -9.26 9.54 8.47
CA GLY A 145 -9.78 8.77 7.36
C GLY A 145 -8.91 7.60 6.97
N THR A 146 -9.03 7.25 5.70
CA THR A 146 -8.31 6.13 5.11
C THR A 146 -7.68 6.54 3.79
N ILE A 147 -6.45 6.09 3.59
CA ILE A 147 -5.74 6.16 2.30
C ILE A 147 -5.66 4.74 1.77
N THR A 148 -6.24 4.50 0.60
CA THR A 148 -6.10 3.22 -0.11
C THR A 148 -4.78 3.21 -0.84
N ILE A 149 -3.91 2.24 -0.57
CA ILE A 149 -2.62 2.08 -1.25
C ILE A 149 -2.86 1.57 -2.67
N THR A 150 -2.30 2.26 -3.65
CA THR A 150 -2.45 1.97 -5.09
C THR A 150 -1.15 1.45 -5.73
N GLY A 151 -0.05 1.46 -4.98
CA GLY A 151 1.26 0.99 -5.43
C GLY A 151 2.40 1.54 -4.60
N GLY A 152 3.63 1.30 -5.06
CA GLY A 152 4.84 1.80 -4.43
C GLY A 152 6.08 1.45 -5.23
N THR A 153 7.25 1.81 -4.70
CA THR A 153 8.57 1.48 -5.26
C THR A 153 9.49 0.90 -4.19
N GLY A 154 10.63 0.34 -4.58
CA GLY A 154 11.56 -0.30 -3.68
C GLY A 154 10.96 -1.55 -3.04
N ILE A 155 11.03 -1.68 -1.71
CA ILE A 155 10.42 -2.82 -0.99
C ILE A 155 8.89 -2.83 -1.09
N PHE A 156 8.28 -1.72 -1.51
CA PHE A 156 6.83 -1.56 -1.69
C PHE A 156 6.39 -1.69 -3.15
N GLU A 157 7.21 -2.22 -4.03
CA GLU A 157 6.80 -2.49 -5.41
C GLU A 157 5.55 -3.39 -5.43
N ASN A 158 4.55 -2.99 -6.24
CA ASN A 158 3.23 -3.63 -6.29
C ASN A 158 2.48 -3.68 -4.94
N ALA A 159 2.71 -2.69 -4.08
CA ALA A 159 2.03 -2.59 -2.81
C ALA A 159 0.52 -2.40 -2.96
N SER A 160 -0.21 -2.97 -2.02
CA SER A 160 -1.65 -2.77 -1.80
C SER A 160 -1.93 -2.71 -0.30
N GLY A 161 -3.12 -2.27 0.09
CA GLY A 161 -3.50 -2.17 1.48
C GLY A 161 -4.10 -0.82 1.82
N ALA A 162 -3.94 -0.39 3.07
CA ALA A 162 -4.52 0.87 3.53
C ALA A 162 -3.64 1.52 4.61
N ILE A 163 -3.79 2.85 4.72
CA ILE A 163 -3.30 3.64 5.84
C ILE A 163 -4.52 4.26 6.50
N THR A 164 -4.73 4.01 7.78
CA THR A 164 -5.69 4.78 8.57
C THR A 164 -4.97 5.89 9.32
N PHE A 165 -5.60 7.05 9.46
CA PHE A 165 -4.94 8.15 10.13
C PHE A 165 -5.90 8.99 10.98
N THR A 166 -5.32 9.70 11.95
CA THR A 166 -5.91 10.80 12.68
C THR A 166 -4.98 12.01 12.58
N GLN A 167 -5.57 13.20 12.46
CA GLN A 167 -4.83 14.45 12.35
C GLN A 167 -5.48 15.52 13.23
N ASN A 168 -4.64 16.32 13.90
CA ASN A 168 -5.07 17.45 14.68
C ASN A 168 -4.19 18.65 14.33
N ASP A 169 -4.83 19.71 13.86
CA ASP A 169 -4.15 20.93 13.43
C ASP A 169 -4.64 22.14 14.25
N ARG A 170 -3.86 23.22 14.20
CA ARG A 170 -4.19 24.52 14.77
C ARG A 170 -4.41 25.53 13.66
N LEU A 171 -5.57 26.16 13.68
CA LEU A 171 -5.87 27.30 12.82
C LEU A 171 -5.12 28.54 13.36
N THR A 172 -4.41 29.21 12.48
CA THR A 172 -3.76 30.50 12.78
C THR A 172 -4.73 31.66 12.55
N SER A 173 -5.79 31.42 11.75
CA SER A 173 -6.84 32.38 11.42
C SER A 173 -8.13 31.67 11.04
N THR A 174 -9.24 32.39 10.97
CA THR A 174 -10.50 31.87 10.39
C THR A 174 -10.49 31.82 8.86
N ASN A 175 -9.44 32.38 8.24
CA ASN A 175 -9.23 32.33 6.81
C ASN A 175 -8.57 30.98 6.45
N LEU A 176 -9.33 30.06 5.89
CA LEU A 176 -8.86 28.71 5.53
C LEU A 176 -7.88 28.69 4.34
N THR A 177 -7.63 29.83 3.67
CA THR A 177 -6.58 29.91 2.63
C THR A 177 -5.18 30.03 3.21
N GLU A 178 -5.05 30.39 4.48
CA GLU A 178 -3.76 30.42 5.17
C GLU A 178 -3.37 29.02 5.60
N PRO A 179 -2.09 28.63 5.40
CA PRO A 179 -1.61 27.33 5.86
C PRO A 179 -1.76 27.17 7.38
N PHE A 180 -2.13 25.99 7.82
CA PHE A 180 -2.23 25.63 9.22
C PHE A 180 -1.44 24.36 9.53
N ALA A 181 -0.74 24.38 10.64
CA ALA A 181 0.16 23.31 11.06
C ALA A 181 -0.48 22.38 12.08
N GLY A 182 -0.04 21.13 12.09
CA GLY A 182 -0.53 20.15 13.04
C GLY A 182 0.31 18.90 13.11
N ARG A 183 -0.35 17.83 13.51
CA ARG A 183 0.26 16.50 13.61
C ARG A 183 -0.70 15.40 13.19
N ALA A 184 -0.21 14.48 12.39
CA ALA A 184 -0.94 13.29 11.97
C ALA A 184 -0.25 12.02 12.49
N THR A 185 -1.05 11.06 12.97
CA THR A 185 -0.60 9.70 13.27
C THR A 185 -1.19 8.76 12.24
N LEU A 186 -0.34 8.05 11.52
CA LEU A 186 -0.67 7.15 10.43
C LEU A 186 -0.36 5.71 10.81
N ASN A 187 -1.33 4.82 10.62
CA ASN A 187 -1.18 3.38 10.84
C ASN A 187 -1.21 2.69 9.47
N PHE A 188 -0.08 2.13 9.09
CA PHE A 188 0.13 1.49 7.80
C PHE A 188 -0.15 -0.02 7.90
N SER A 189 -0.96 -0.53 6.98
CA SER A 189 -1.19 -1.96 6.74
C SER A 189 -0.98 -2.20 5.25
N VAL A 190 0.21 -2.65 4.89
CA VAL A 190 0.69 -2.73 3.51
C VAL A 190 1.08 -4.15 3.18
N GLN A 191 0.69 -4.63 2.02
CA GLN A 191 1.05 -5.94 1.48
C GLN A 191 1.74 -5.77 0.13
N THR A 192 2.81 -6.53 -0.09
CA THR A 192 3.51 -6.58 -1.39
C THR A 192 3.50 -8.00 -1.91
N ALA A 193 3.30 -8.17 -3.22
CA ALA A 193 3.46 -9.46 -3.87
C ALA A 193 4.97 -9.79 -3.91
N GLN A 194 5.35 -10.93 -3.34
CA GLN A 194 6.72 -11.43 -3.51
C GLN A 194 6.87 -11.98 -4.92
N ALA A 195 7.87 -11.51 -5.66
CA ALA A 195 8.20 -12.11 -6.95
C ALA A 195 8.52 -13.60 -6.72
N VAL A 196 7.68 -14.47 -7.25
CA VAL A 196 8.01 -15.90 -7.30
C VAL A 196 9.13 -16.04 -8.33
N PRO A 197 10.31 -16.56 -7.98
CA PRO A 197 11.34 -16.86 -8.95
C PRO A 197 10.70 -17.76 -10.01
N GLU A 198 10.64 -17.33 -11.26
CA GLU A 198 10.21 -18.18 -12.35
C GLU A 198 11.12 -19.41 -12.33
N LEU A 199 10.54 -20.56 -12.05
CA LEU A 199 11.24 -21.84 -12.24
C LEU A 199 11.64 -21.84 -13.71
N SER A 200 12.91 -21.57 -13.98
CA SER A 200 13.41 -21.48 -15.35
C SER A 200 12.97 -22.74 -16.08
N THR A 201 12.24 -22.58 -17.16
CA THR A 201 11.69 -23.67 -18.02
C THR A 201 12.79 -24.67 -18.40
N ASN A 202 14.05 -24.26 -18.34
CA ASN A 202 15.24 -25.06 -18.55
C ASN A 202 15.43 -26.17 -17.50
N ALA A 203 15.02 -25.97 -16.23
CA ALA A 203 15.14 -27.00 -15.20
C ALA A 203 14.12 -28.13 -15.40
N THR A 204 12.92 -27.81 -15.89
CA THR A 204 11.87 -28.80 -16.17
C THR A 204 12.19 -29.64 -17.41
N LEU A 205 12.78 -29.04 -18.44
CA LEU A 205 13.22 -29.73 -19.65
C LEU A 205 14.41 -30.67 -19.38
N ALA A 206 15.36 -30.29 -18.51
CA ALA A 206 16.47 -31.15 -18.12
C ALA A 206 15.99 -32.40 -17.34
N GLY A 207 14.98 -32.25 -16.47
CA GLY A 207 14.40 -33.38 -15.71
C GLY A 207 13.70 -34.42 -16.59
N ILE A 208 12.95 -33.97 -17.60
CA ILE A 208 12.24 -34.85 -18.54
C ILE A 208 13.23 -35.57 -19.47
N GLY A 209 14.27 -34.86 -19.92
CA GLY A 209 15.33 -35.43 -20.77
C GLY A 209 16.09 -36.59 -20.13
N VAL A 210 16.43 -36.50 -18.84
CA VAL A 210 17.18 -37.57 -18.11
C VAL A 210 16.31 -38.81 -17.89
N ILE A 211 15.02 -38.68 -17.62
CA ILE A 211 14.10 -39.81 -17.44
C ILE A 211 13.85 -40.53 -18.78
N GLY A 212 13.68 -39.75 -19.88
CA GLY A 212 13.45 -40.27 -21.21
C GLY A 212 14.62 -41.09 -21.76
N THR A 213 15.86 -40.61 -21.60
CA THR A 213 17.08 -41.30 -22.05
C THR A 213 17.38 -42.58 -21.24
N GLY A 214 17.12 -42.54 -19.91
CA GLY A 214 17.29 -43.73 -19.05
C GLY A 214 16.37 -44.89 -19.43
N LEU A 215 15.13 -44.63 -19.83
CA LEU A 215 14.17 -45.65 -20.28
C LEU A 215 14.52 -46.21 -21.65
N LEU A 216 15.01 -45.39 -22.59
CA LEU A 216 15.45 -45.85 -23.93
C LEU A 216 16.67 -46.75 -23.85
N LEU A 217 17.69 -46.41 -23.05
CA LEU A 217 18.88 -47.25 -22.84
C LEU A 217 18.54 -48.58 -22.18
N ARG A 218 17.57 -48.65 -21.27
CA ARG A 218 17.13 -49.90 -20.64
C ARG A 218 16.39 -50.82 -21.65
N ARG A 219 15.70 -50.27 -22.61
CA ARG A 219 14.98 -51.02 -23.69
C ARG A 219 15.97 -51.61 -24.70
N LEU A 220 16.99 -50.84 -25.09
CA LEU A 220 18.03 -51.31 -26.04
C LEU A 220 18.90 -52.43 -25.46
N ARG A 221 19.20 -52.42 -24.15
CA ARG A 221 19.94 -53.51 -23.51
C ARG A 221 19.16 -54.84 -23.46
N ARG A 222 17.84 -54.83 -23.41
CA ARG A 222 17.02 -56.05 -23.44
C ARG A 222 16.88 -56.68 -24.82
N SER A 223 17.10 -55.94 -25.91
CA SER A 223 17.04 -56.46 -27.28
C SER A 223 18.36 -57.07 -27.77
N ALA A 224 19.47 -56.92 -27.02
CA ALA A 224 20.78 -57.47 -27.37
C ALA A 224 21.11 -58.79 -26.66
N SER A 225 20.12 -59.44 -25.99
CA SER A 225 20.28 -60.68 -25.24
C SER A 225 19.45 -61.84 -25.79
N ILE A 226 19.24 -61.91 -27.12
CA ILE A 226 18.66 -63.05 -27.83
C ILE A 226 19.67 -63.53 -28.87
#